data_77d0817e57421c6edb7fed6626bbf299
#
_entry.id   77d0817e57421c6edb7fed6626bbf299
#
_cell.length_a   1.000
_cell.length_b   1.000
_cell.length_c   1.000
_cell.angle_alpha   90.00
_cell.angle_beta   90.00
_cell.angle_gamma   90.00
#
_symmetry.space_group_name_H-M   'P 1'
#
loop_
_entity.id
_entity.type
_entity.pdbx_description
1 polymer ?
#
loop_
_entity_poly.entity_id
_entity_poly.type
_entity_poly.pdbx_seq_one_letter_code
_entity_poly.pdbx_strand_id
1 'polypeptide(L)'
;MQVLEEALLARSKKKNKIEGIKELKNPMDAFTQIETYAKEGYDSIPDEDKKYFLKCFGIYDKDSLTPKQFMMRVRVSGGHLNATQAKVLGEIARDYGEDYIDITTRAQVEFRYLSIEDIPAILKKLEDAGLNSYQTGVDNFRNIVTDPLDKEGFDTILPSFELLKKIQNKFLFDPDWISTLPRKFNTAITGSTANRCNVFGHDCCFILAQKDGVYGYNMYLGGRVGMIAQDADIFLSNDDEVLSAYSAIVEIFKKYGFRDNRNKNRLHFLINSVGIDAISLAIREFAGVDFEGSGETLTSMHHYDSTHGKIQLRDGTFGVQVIVPSGIFSGTDLIKVSELSQSQGSGEVRFSVEQNIYILGVKNVKELLEDDFFTKCKNINTPYFNNLIACAGTQHCSFGVIENKRDAIAMSEYLSQRVPLEAGKIRMYWSACVKGCGTHEIGDIGFEGCKAKVNGKTEDGVHISLGGKILSDGKNGYTVIKSAPLRFARYYVETLALEYKKLKGKKESFEGFNDRVLLNYSPAYIGFYMQLQAYLRNKGIKIDLDISRVLKTGKNEEFEIFELGRKLYYLLSKQEPYAAYSRFTNENKREKLVPLEKVVTGVDENLAALVFKMLDIEAKRAVVFSELLPFIQL
;
A
#
# COMPACT_ATOMS: atom_id res chain seq x y z
N MET A 1 -6.18 -25.31 24.04
CA MET A 1 -4.70 -25.26 24.27
C MET A 1 -3.91 -26.36 23.59
N GLN A 2 -4.31 -27.63 23.66
CA GLN A 2 -3.56 -28.78 23.08
C GLN A 2 -3.18 -28.58 21.60
N VAL A 3 -4.10 -28.11 20.76
CA VAL A 3 -3.85 -27.86 19.31
C VAL A 3 -2.73 -26.83 19.07
N LEU A 4 -2.63 -25.81 19.93
CA LEU A 4 -1.55 -24.80 19.86
C LEU A 4 -0.19 -25.41 20.23
N GLU A 5 -0.15 -26.28 21.24
CA GLU A 5 1.06 -26.99 21.67
C GLU A 5 1.56 -27.94 20.59
N GLU A 6 0.65 -28.72 20.00
CA GLU A 6 0.95 -29.63 18.88
C GLU A 6 1.49 -28.87 17.66
N ALA A 7 0.86 -27.74 17.29
CA ALA A 7 1.31 -26.90 16.19
C ALA A 7 2.71 -26.30 16.45
N LEU A 8 2.98 -25.86 17.68
CA LEU A 8 4.29 -25.36 18.09
C LEU A 8 5.34 -26.47 18.02
N LEU A 9 5.06 -27.64 18.61
CA LEU A 9 5.96 -28.81 18.63
C LEU A 9 6.34 -29.26 17.24
N ALA A 10 5.40 -29.27 16.29
CA ALA A 10 5.65 -29.64 14.89
C ALA A 10 6.71 -28.74 14.22
N ARG A 11 6.92 -27.51 14.72
CA ARG A 11 7.83 -26.51 14.16
C ARG A 11 8.94 -26.05 15.11
N SER A 12 9.10 -26.68 16.27
CA SER A 12 10.08 -26.28 17.31
C SER A 12 11.51 -26.80 17.08
N LYS A 13 11.70 -27.77 16.16
CA LYS A 13 12.99 -28.44 15.91
C LYS A 13 14.10 -27.50 15.43
N LYS A 14 13.77 -26.31 14.94
CA LYS A 14 14.69 -25.33 14.40
C LYS A 14 14.29 -23.91 14.77
N LYS A 15 15.23 -23.09 15.20
CA LYS A 15 15.05 -21.63 15.38
C LYS A 15 15.69 -20.89 14.20
N ASN A 16 15.09 -19.77 13.77
CA ASN A 16 15.72 -18.89 12.79
C ASN A 16 16.85 -18.07 13.42
N LYS A 17 17.75 -17.53 12.59
CA LYS A 17 18.95 -16.80 13.06
C LYS A 17 18.64 -15.61 13.99
N ILE A 18 17.48 -14.97 13.86
CA ILE A 18 17.09 -13.81 14.67
C ILE A 18 16.80 -14.24 16.11
N GLU A 19 16.21 -15.42 16.33
CA GLU A 19 15.98 -15.92 17.67
C GLU A 19 17.31 -16.13 18.42
N GLY A 20 18.37 -16.60 17.73
CA GLY A 20 19.71 -16.69 18.32
C GLY A 20 20.30 -15.31 18.68
N ILE A 21 20.04 -14.27 17.89
CA ILE A 21 20.47 -12.90 18.23
C ILE A 21 19.76 -12.40 19.49
N LYS A 22 18.45 -12.65 19.62
CA LYS A 22 17.65 -12.23 20.80
C LYS A 22 18.17 -12.85 22.11
N GLU A 23 18.82 -14.00 22.05
CA GLU A 23 19.37 -14.70 23.21
C GLU A 23 20.71 -14.11 23.69
N LEU A 24 21.35 -13.21 22.90
CA LEU A 24 22.69 -12.66 23.23
C LEU A 24 22.67 -11.70 24.41
N LYS A 25 21.66 -10.83 24.50
CA LYS A 25 21.50 -9.82 25.57
C LYS A 25 20.11 -9.21 25.60
N ASN A 26 19.79 -8.49 26.68
CA ASN A 26 18.58 -7.68 26.75
C ASN A 26 18.70 -6.48 25.78
N PRO A 27 17.68 -6.15 24.98
CA PRO A 27 17.69 -4.98 24.13
C PRO A 27 17.97 -3.66 24.85
N MET A 28 17.57 -3.53 26.12
CA MET A 28 17.85 -2.35 26.95
C MET A 28 19.34 -2.11 27.17
N ASP A 29 20.17 -3.16 27.17
CA ASP A 29 21.62 -3.02 27.31
C ASP A 29 22.23 -2.20 26.17
N ALA A 30 21.73 -2.38 24.92
CA ALA A 30 22.15 -1.57 23.79
C ALA A 30 21.59 -0.13 23.85
N PHE A 31 20.37 0.03 24.34
CA PHE A 31 19.74 1.34 24.45
C PHE A 31 20.45 2.25 25.45
N THR A 32 20.83 1.72 26.63
CA THR A 32 21.57 2.47 27.65
C THR A 32 22.98 2.88 27.23
N GLN A 33 23.54 2.25 26.17
CA GLN A 33 24.86 2.61 25.62
C GLN A 33 24.80 3.73 24.54
N ILE A 34 23.63 4.23 24.18
CA ILE A 34 23.51 5.21 23.06
C ILE A 34 24.36 6.46 23.32
N GLU A 35 24.42 6.98 24.55
CA GLU A 35 25.28 8.12 24.84
C GLU A 35 26.77 7.80 24.74
N THR A 36 27.18 6.59 25.09
CA THR A 36 28.56 6.11 24.91
C THR A 36 28.88 6.03 23.40
N TYR A 37 27.99 5.40 22.63
CA TYR A 37 28.16 5.31 21.16
C TYR A 37 28.23 6.68 20.49
N ALA A 38 27.43 7.64 20.96
CA ALA A 38 27.44 9.00 20.45
C ALA A 38 28.80 9.72 20.72
N LYS A 39 29.44 9.43 21.86
CA LYS A 39 30.75 10.01 22.23
C LYS A 39 31.92 9.32 21.51
N GLU A 40 31.85 8.01 21.34
CA GLU A 40 32.93 7.20 20.78
C GLU A 40 32.81 7.02 19.26
N GLY A 41 31.67 7.37 18.68
CA GLY A 41 31.41 7.33 17.25
C GLY A 41 30.93 5.97 16.72
N TYR A 42 30.54 5.95 15.45
CA TYR A 42 29.92 4.82 14.76
C TYR A 42 30.69 3.49 14.88
N ASP A 43 32.03 3.55 14.81
CA ASP A 43 32.88 2.36 14.77
C ASP A 43 32.96 1.63 16.13
N SER A 44 32.58 2.30 17.23
CA SER A 44 32.49 1.70 18.57
C SER A 44 31.27 0.79 18.78
N ILE A 45 30.24 0.92 17.92
CA ILE A 45 28.97 0.20 18.09
C ILE A 45 29.14 -1.27 17.71
N PRO A 46 28.82 -2.23 18.59
CA PRO A 46 28.83 -3.65 18.27
C PRO A 46 27.91 -3.99 17.08
N ASP A 47 28.33 -4.94 16.28
CA ASP A 47 27.63 -5.37 15.06
C ASP A 47 26.20 -5.84 15.36
N GLU A 48 25.98 -6.59 16.44
CA GLU A 48 24.65 -7.04 16.84
C GLU A 48 23.73 -5.89 17.24
N ASP A 49 24.29 -4.81 17.81
CA ASP A 49 23.51 -3.61 18.16
C ASP A 49 23.05 -2.88 16.91
N LYS A 50 23.97 -2.60 15.97
CA LYS A 50 23.63 -2.03 14.68
C LYS A 50 22.63 -2.88 13.90
N LYS A 51 22.84 -4.19 13.86
CA LYS A 51 22.02 -5.11 13.05
C LYS A 51 20.66 -5.42 13.66
N TYR A 52 20.52 -5.37 15.01
CA TYR A 52 19.28 -5.81 15.66
C TYR A 52 18.82 -4.95 16.84
N PHE A 53 19.64 -4.78 17.90
CA PHE A 53 19.12 -4.26 19.19
C PHE A 53 18.70 -2.79 19.13
N LEU A 54 19.47 -1.92 18.48
CA LEU A 54 19.08 -0.52 18.28
C LEU A 54 17.78 -0.39 17.45
N LYS A 55 17.50 -1.34 16.56
CA LYS A 55 16.25 -1.36 15.79
C LYS A 55 15.02 -1.62 16.66
N CYS A 56 15.18 -2.21 17.84
CA CYS A 56 14.09 -2.32 18.80
C CYS A 56 13.58 -0.94 19.24
N PHE A 57 14.44 0.05 19.24
CA PHE A 57 14.16 1.44 19.60
C PHE A 57 14.00 2.36 18.38
N GLY A 58 13.74 1.80 17.21
CA GLY A 58 13.50 2.56 15.99
C GLY A 58 14.76 3.11 15.31
N ILE A 59 15.96 2.80 15.80
CA ILE A 59 17.24 3.28 15.27
C ILE A 59 17.81 2.21 14.35
N TYR A 60 17.89 2.51 13.05
CA TYR A 60 18.29 1.56 12.01
C TYR A 60 19.59 2.01 11.37
N ASP A 61 20.62 1.21 11.53
CA ASP A 61 21.84 1.35 10.75
C ASP A 61 21.58 1.28 9.25
N LYS A 62 22.13 2.22 8.50
CA LYS A 62 22.02 2.39 7.05
C LYS A 62 23.35 2.40 6.32
N ASP A 63 24.43 2.02 6.97
CA ASP A 63 25.79 2.05 6.42
C ASP A 63 25.91 1.48 5.00
N SER A 64 25.18 0.41 4.70
CA SER A 64 25.15 -0.19 3.35
C SER A 64 24.53 0.68 2.25
N LEU A 65 23.84 1.75 2.60
CA LEU A 65 23.16 2.69 1.68
C LEU A 65 23.71 4.12 1.83
N THR A 66 23.93 4.53 3.07
CA THR A 66 24.47 5.83 3.48
C THR A 66 25.52 5.60 4.55
N PRO A 67 26.83 5.78 4.23
CA PRO A 67 27.92 5.41 5.12
C PRO A 67 27.80 6.01 6.52
N LYS A 68 27.88 5.17 7.54
CA LYS A 68 27.82 5.51 8.97
C LYS A 68 26.58 6.28 9.42
N GLN A 69 25.51 6.27 8.64
CA GLN A 69 24.25 6.96 8.95
C GLN A 69 23.16 6.03 9.43
N PHE A 70 22.21 6.63 10.14
CA PHE A 70 21.04 5.95 10.69
C PHE A 70 19.74 6.51 10.13
N MET A 71 18.71 5.68 10.21
CA MET A 71 17.31 6.08 10.09
C MET A 71 16.64 5.90 11.46
N MET A 72 15.83 6.86 11.88
CA MET A 72 14.99 6.72 13.07
C MET A 72 13.52 6.69 12.68
N ARG A 73 12.79 5.69 13.20
CA ARG A 73 11.33 5.63 13.09
C ARG A 73 10.70 6.08 14.38
N VAL A 74 9.91 7.14 14.31
CA VAL A 74 9.17 7.71 15.44
C VAL A 74 7.77 7.15 15.48
N ARG A 75 7.28 6.81 16.68
CA ARG A 75 5.90 6.41 16.93
C ARG A 75 5.01 7.63 16.94
N VAL A 76 3.98 7.61 16.10
CA VAL A 76 2.91 8.62 16.08
C VAL A 76 1.61 7.87 16.31
N SER A 77 1.15 7.83 17.54
CA SER A 77 -0.02 7.04 17.98
C SER A 77 -1.25 7.41 17.14
N GLY A 78 -1.81 6.42 16.41
CA GLY A 78 -2.95 6.65 15.52
C GLY A 78 -2.71 7.63 14.37
N GLY A 79 -1.49 8.14 14.20
CA GLY A 79 -1.20 9.25 13.28
C GLY A 79 -1.55 10.62 13.86
N HIS A 80 -1.92 10.73 15.14
CA HIS A 80 -2.39 11.95 15.79
C HIS A 80 -1.24 12.75 16.39
N LEU A 81 -1.17 14.04 16.09
CA LEU A 81 -0.21 15.02 16.60
C LEU A 81 -0.93 16.33 16.96
N ASN A 82 -0.47 17.00 17.99
CA ASN A 82 -0.73 18.42 18.12
C ASN A 82 0.31 19.24 17.33
N ALA A 83 0.04 20.52 17.12
CA ALA A 83 0.91 21.40 16.35
C ALA A 83 2.34 21.47 16.92
N THR A 84 2.51 21.48 18.26
CA THR A 84 3.84 21.47 18.90
C THR A 84 4.61 20.20 18.55
N GLN A 85 3.98 19.03 18.62
CA GLN A 85 4.59 17.76 18.24
C GLN A 85 4.99 17.73 16.76
N ALA A 86 4.10 18.19 15.88
CA ALA A 86 4.39 18.29 14.45
C ALA A 86 5.56 19.22 14.17
N LYS A 87 5.64 20.37 14.88
CA LYS A 87 6.76 21.31 14.78
C LYS A 87 8.08 20.66 15.21
N VAL A 88 8.10 19.97 16.36
CA VAL A 88 9.31 19.28 16.85
C VAL A 88 9.79 18.21 15.87
N LEU A 89 8.88 17.44 15.27
CA LEU A 89 9.26 16.48 14.21
C LEU A 89 9.86 17.18 13.00
N GLY A 90 9.31 18.32 12.59
CA GLY A 90 9.85 19.13 11.51
C GLY A 90 11.23 19.69 11.82
N GLU A 91 11.44 20.23 13.03
CA GLU A 91 12.72 20.74 13.50
C GLU A 91 13.80 19.64 13.55
N ILE A 92 13.47 18.43 14.05
CA ILE A 92 14.39 17.29 14.05
C ILE A 92 14.83 16.94 12.62
N ALA A 93 13.90 16.88 11.69
CA ALA A 93 14.22 16.56 10.30
C ALA A 93 15.11 17.63 9.66
N ARG A 94 14.80 18.92 9.87
CA ARG A 94 15.55 20.04 9.32
C ARG A 94 16.97 20.12 9.91
N ASP A 95 17.08 19.98 11.24
CA ASP A 95 18.32 20.27 11.95
C ASP A 95 19.30 19.08 11.94
N TYR A 96 18.80 17.82 11.82
CA TYR A 96 19.60 16.59 11.92
C TYR A 96 19.47 15.65 10.73
N GLY A 97 18.46 15.78 9.88
CA GLY A 97 18.06 14.78 8.89
C GLY A 97 17.96 15.31 7.46
N GLU A 98 18.82 16.24 7.05
CA GLU A 98 18.84 16.84 5.69
C GLU A 98 17.48 17.38 5.24
N ASP A 99 16.70 17.91 6.18
CA ASP A 99 15.33 18.42 5.96
C ASP A 99 14.39 17.40 5.31
N TYR A 100 14.58 16.10 5.57
CA TYR A 100 13.86 15.01 4.91
C TYR A 100 13.03 14.18 5.89
N ILE A 101 11.76 13.95 5.54
CA ILE A 101 10.82 13.09 6.26
C ILE A 101 10.21 12.07 5.30
N ASP A 102 10.13 10.82 5.75
CA ASP A 102 9.25 9.81 5.16
C ASP A 102 8.02 9.59 6.04
N ILE A 103 6.82 9.88 5.53
CA ILE A 103 5.56 9.43 6.13
C ILE A 103 5.30 7.98 5.69
N THR A 104 5.00 7.11 6.64
CA THR A 104 4.86 5.68 6.38
C THR A 104 3.40 5.26 6.17
N THR A 105 3.19 4.08 5.56
CA THR A 105 1.86 3.43 5.45
C THR A 105 1.24 3.00 6.79
N ARG A 106 1.83 3.39 7.92
CA ARG A 106 1.29 3.24 9.28
C ARG A 106 1.23 4.58 10.02
N ALA A 107 1.09 5.67 9.25
CA ALA A 107 0.97 7.02 9.80
C ALA A 107 2.08 7.36 10.82
N GLN A 108 3.33 6.96 10.53
CA GLN A 108 4.52 7.25 11.33
C GLN A 108 5.50 8.10 10.52
N VAL A 109 6.50 8.66 11.20
CA VAL A 109 7.63 9.38 10.61
C VAL A 109 8.89 8.52 10.62
N GLU A 110 9.65 8.57 9.54
CA GLU A 110 11.03 8.10 9.47
C GLU A 110 11.94 9.27 9.12
N PHE A 111 12.89 9.59 10.01
CA PHE A 111 14.01 10.48 9.73
C PHE A 111 15.12 9.71 9.05
N ARG A 112 15.86 10.38 8.17
CA ARG A 112 16.98 9.83 7.42
C ARG A 112 18.27 10.59 7.73
N TYR A 113 19.39 10.06 7.27
CA TYR A 113 20.70 10.72 7.27
C TYR A 113 21.22 11.12 8.66
N LEU A 114 20.73 10.49 9.72
CA LEU A 114 21.12 10.80 11.09
C LEU A 114 22.51 10.28 11.44
N SER A 115 23.29 11.05 12.17
CA SER A 115 24.54 10.58 12.78
C SER A 115 24.28 9.95 14.15
N ILE A 116 25.15 9.07 14.64
CA ILE A 116 25.01 8.49 15.99
C ILE A 116 25.19 9.57 17.05
N GLU A 117 26.02 10.55 16.79
CA GLU A 117 26.31 11.68 17.66
C GLU A 117 25.07 12.51 17.99
N ASP A 118 24.13 12.61 17.06
CA ASP A 118 22.90 13.38 17.20
C ASP A 118 21.75 12.60 17.88
N ILE A 119 21.81 11.27 17.90
CA ILE A 119 20.73 10.42 18.42
C ILE A 119 20.30 10.78 19.85
N PRO A 120 21.21 11.02 20.82
CA PRO A 120 20.79 11.42 22.17
C PRO A 120 19.96 12.72 22.20
N ALA A 121 20.39 13.74 21.45
CA ALA A 121 19.67 15.02 21.36
C ALA A 121 18.29 14.85 20.70
N ILE A 122 18.20 14.02 19.67
CA ILE A 122 16.93 13.70 19.01
C ILE A 122 15.98 12.98 19.96
N LEU A 123 16.47 11.96 20.68
CA LEU A 123 15.66 11.22 21.67
C LEU A 123 15.13 12.14 22.77
N LYS A 124 15.96 13.07 23.26
CA LYS A 124 15.56 14.08 24.26
C LYS A 124 14.47 15.01 23.72
N LYS A 125 14.63 15.54 22.50
CA LYS A 125 13.59 16.38 21.86
C LYS A 125 12.25 15.63 21.69
N LEU A 126 12.30 14.35 21.31
CA LEU A 126 11.11 13.52 21.19
C LEU A 126 10.43 13.32 22.56
N GLU A 127 11.21 12.98 23.59
CA GLU A 127 10.71 12.80 24.95
C GLU A 127 10.03 14.07 25.50
N ASP A 128 10.67 15.23 25.34
CA ASP A 128 10.16 16.52 25.77
C ASP A 128 8.83 16.89 25.08
N ALA A 129 8.62 16.39 23.84
CA ALA A 129 7.36 16.52 23.11
C ALA A 129 6.33 15.43 23.41
N GLY A 130 6.63 14.47 24.30
CA GLY A 130 5.79 13.30 24.57
C GLY A 130 5.72 12.30 23.42
N LEU A 131 6.76 12.26 22.57
CA LEU A 131 6.94 11.33 21.47
C LEU A 131 8.06 10.33 21.79
N ASN A 132 8.14 9.24 21.04
CA ASN A 132 9.19 8.24 21.20
C ASN A 132 9.38 7.39 19.95
N SER A 133 10.46 6.62 19.94
CA SER A 133 10.79 5.67 18.88
C SER A 133 10.74 4.19 19.33
N TYR A 134 10.30 3.93 20.58
CA TYR A 134 10.31 2.61 21.21
C TYR A 134 9.48 1.60 20.44
N GLN A 135 10.02 0.38 20.35
CA GLN A 135 9.36 -0.81 19.79
C GLN A 135 8.83 -0.61 18.35
N THR A 136 9.31 0.39 17.62
CA THR A 136 8.86 0.65 16.23
C THR A 136 9.53 -0.26 15.19
N GLY A 137 10.56 -1.01 15.60
CA GLY A 137 11.35 -1.91 14.74
C GLY A 137 11.22 -3.39 15.07
N VAL A 138 11.81 -4.21 14.25
CA VAL A 138 11.96 -5.68 14.33
C VAL A 138 10.75 -6.43 14.88
N ASP A 139 10.87 -7.27 15.89
CA ASP A 139 9.83 -8.18 16.37
C ASP A 139 9.09 -7.60 17.58
N ASN A 140 8.51 -6.42 17.34
CA ASN A 140 7.79 -5.64 18.35
C ASN A 140 6.39 -5.26 17.86
N PHE A 141 5.63 -4.67 18.80
CA PHE A 141 4.38 -3.96 18.50
C PHE A 141 4.66 -2.77 17.60
N ARG A 142 3.98 -2.71 16.49
CA ARG A 142 4.09 -1.57 15.59
C ARG A 142 3.16 -0.45 16.03
N ASN A 143 3.26 0.70 15.37
CA ASN A 143 2.28 1.76 15.57
C ASN A 143 0.88 1.20 15.41
N ILE A 144 0.00 1.51 16.34
CA ILE A 144 -1.43 1.21 16.21
C ILE A 144 -2.01 2.32 15.33
N VAL A 145 -2.72 1.94 14.28
CA VAL A 145 -3.36 2.89 13.38
C VAL A 145 -4.85 3.02 13.71
N THR A 146 -5.39 4.22 13.48
CA THR A 146 -6.82 4.50 13.55
C THR A 146 -7.25 5.44 12.42
N ASP A 147 -8.52 5.78 12.38
CA ASP A 147 -9.08 6.76 11.44
C ASP A 147 -8.43 8.14 11.69
N PRO A 148 -7.87 8.82 10.68
CA PRO A 148 -7.32 10.18 10.85
C PRO A 148 -8.38 11.20 11.29
N LEU A 149 -9.67 10.89 11.10
CA LEU A 149 -10.79 11.72 11.54
C LEU A 149 -11.47 11.17 12.80
N ASP A 150 -10.81 10.28 13.54
CA ASP A 150 -11.33 9.72 14.79
C ASP A 150 -11.82 10.82 15.74
N LYS A 151 -13.01 10.64 16.33
CA LYS A 151 -13.74 11.63 17.14
C LYS A 151 -14.34 12.80 16.33
N GLU A 152 -13.66 13.35 15.33
CA GLU A 152 -14.06 14.56 14.63
C GLU A 152 -14.99 14.31 13.41
N GLY A 153 -14.86 13.15 12.77
CA GLY A 153 -15.66 12.77 11.57
C GLY A 153 -17.09 12.36 11.89
N PHE A 154 -18.02 12.64 10.98
CA PHE A 154 -19.42 12.20 11.10
C PHE A 154 -19.58 10.68 11.16
N ASP A 155 -18.66 9.95 10.55
CA ASP A 155 -18.68 8.48 10.52
C ASP A 155 -18.21 7.84 11.83
N THR A 156 -17.60 8.57 12.75
CA THR A 156 -17.14 8.04 14.03
C THR A 156 -18.29 7.87 15.00
N ILE A 157 -18.55 6.65 15.45
CA ILE A 157 -19.53 6.32 16.48
C ILE A 157 -18.85 6.19 17.84
N LEU A 158 -17.73 5.42 17.88
CA LEU A 158 -16.92 5.25 19.09
C LEU A 158 -15.53 5.90 18.86
N PRO A 159 -15.18 6.98 19.58
CA PRO A 159 -13.81 7.49 19.57
C PRO A 159 -12.83 6.41 20.06
N SER A 160 -11.80 6.13 19.28
CA SER A 160 -10.89 5.01 19.53
C SER A 160 -9.49 5.42 20.00
N PHE A 161 -9.13 6.70 19.93
CA PHE A 161 -7.78 7.17 20.22
C PHE A 161 -7.33 6.93 21.67
N GLU A 162 -8.19 7.18 22.64
CA GLU A 162 -7.84 6.96 24.05
C GLU A 162 -7.69 5.46 24.37
N LEU A 163 -8.54 4.61 23.81
CA LEU A 163 -8.40 3.16 23.91
C LEU A 163 -7.10 2.68 23.26
N LEU A 164 -6.76 3.20 22.07
CA LEU A 164 -5.48 2.95 21.41
C LEU A 164 -4.29 3.26 22.33
N LYS A 165 -4.33 4.41 23.01
CA LYS A 165 -3.28 4.79 23.97
C LYS A 165 -3.21 3.86 25.17
N LYS A 166 -4.36 3.43 25.72
CA LYS A 166 -4.41 2.43 26.82
C LYS A 166 -3.73 1.12 26.38
N ILE A 167 -4.06 0.59 25.20
CA ILE A 167 -3.43 -0.61 24.64
C ILE A 167 -1.92 -0.41 24.49
N GLN A 168 -1.50 0.70 23.90
CA GLN A 168 -0.10 1.00 23.66
C GLN A 168 0.69 1.09 24.97
N ASN A 169 0.20 1.83 25.95
CA ASN A 169 0.89 2.08 27.20
C ASN A 169 1.05 0.81 28.06
N LYS A 170 0.18 -0.19 27.89
CA LYS A 170 0.30 -1.46 28.59
C LYS A 170 1.56 -2.25 28.22
N PHE A 171 2.08 -2.09 27.00
CA PHE A 171 3.20 -2.87 26.45
C PHE A 171 4.41 -2.02 26.10
N LEU A 172 4.24 -0.71 26.03
CA LEU A 172 5.31 0.20 25.66
C LEU A 172 6.19 0.46 26.89
N PHE A 173 7.50 0.51 26.68
CA PHE A 173 8.54 0.69 27.70
C PHE A 173 8.71 -0.48 28.68
N ASP A 174 7.90 -1.52 28.60
CA ASP A 174 8.08 -2.72 29.42
C ASP A 174 9.17 -3.61 28.80
N PRO A 175 10.32 -3.80 29.50
CA PRO A 175 11.43 -4.62 29.00
C PRO A 175 11.03 -6.07 28.66
N ASP A 176 10.03 -6.62 29.36
CA ASP A 176 9.54 -7.98 29.16
C ASP A 176 8.80 -8.16 27.83
N TRP A 177 8.50 -7.06 27.16
CA TRP A 177 7.82 -7.04 25.86
C TRP A 177 8.70 -6.58 24.69
N ILE A 178 9.91 -6.07 24.97
CA ILE A 178 10.79 -5.59 23.90
C ILE A 178 11.42 -6.79 23.18
N SER A 179 11.14 -6.93 21.87
CA SER A 179 11.71 -7.96 20.99
C SER A 179 11.34 -9.42 21.34
N THR A 180 10.32 -9.64 22.14
CA THR A 180 9.93 -10.98 22.61
C THR A 180 8.98 -11.71 21.66
N LEU A 181 8.32 -11.00 20.76
CA LEU A 181 7.40 -11.59 19.80
C LEU A 181 8.12 -12.39 18.70
N PRO A 182 7.50 -13.43 18.12
CA PRO A 182 8.07 -14.17 16.98
C PRO A 182 8.32 -13.31 15.75
N ARG A 183 7.51 -12.25 15.59
CA ARG A 183 7.52 -11.33 14.45
C ARG A 183 6.84 -10.02 14.83
N LYS A 184 6.98 -8.98 13.96
CA LYS A 184 6.22 -7.74 14.09
C LYS A 184 4.73 -8.01 14.26
N PHE A 185 4.09 -7.26 15.13
CA PHE A 185 2.67 -7.30 15.39
C PHE A 185 2.05 -5.95 15.03
N ASN A 186 1.16 -5.94 14.04
CA ASN A 186 0.47 -4.73 13.57
C ASN A 186 -0.94 -4.73 14.11
N THR A 187 -1.39 -3.59 14.62
CA THR A 187 -2.73 -3.42 15.18
C THR A 187 -3.42 -2.24 14.52
N ALA A 188 -4.71 -2.38 14.27
CA ALA A 188 -5.58 -1.29 13.86
C ALA A 188 -6.85 -1.29 14.70
N ILE A 189 -7.37 -0.10 14.96
CA ILE A 189 -8.63 0.08 15.69
C ILE A 189 -9.42 1.20 15.01
N THR A 190 -10.72 1.00 14.82
CA THR A 190 -11.60 2.04 14.32
C THR A 190 -13.00 1.92 14.91
N GLY A 191 -13.49 3.02 15.44
CA GLY A 191 -14.89 3.19 15.84
C GLY A 191 -15.71 3.96 14.82
N SER A 192 -15.24 4.03 13.55
CA SER A 192 -15.90 4.67 12.42
C SER A 192 -16.59 3.66 11.53
N THR A 193 -17.70 4.05 10.91
CA THR A 193 -18.35 3.28 9.83
C THR A 193 -17.53 3.31 8.54
N ALA A 194 -16.70 4.33 8.34
CA ALA A 194 -15.75 4.43 7.22
C ALA A 194 -14.41 3.75 7.56
N ASN A 195 -13.83 3.07 6.58
CA ASN A 195 -12.52 2.42 6.72
C ASN A 195 -11.41 3.29 6.10
N ARG A 196 -10.91 4.29 6.85
CA ARG A 196 -9.81 5.18 6.41
C ARG A 196 -8.43 4.73 6.87
N CYS A 197 -8.32 3.66 7.64
CA CYS A 197 -7.04 3.17 8.16
C CYS A 197 -6.67 1.77 7.64
N ASN A 198 -7.37 1.26 6.62
CA ASN A 198 -7.16 -0.08 6.09
C ASN A 198 -7.20 -1.15 7.22
N VAL A 199 -8.22 -1.06 8.08
CA VAL A 199 -8.28 -1.77 9.35
C VAL A 199 -8.11 -3.29 9.17
N PHE A 200 -8.76 -3.91 8.18
CA PHE A 200 -8.74 -5.36 7.98
C PHE A 200 -7.37 -5.94 7.53
N GLY A 201 -6.39 -5.10 7.23
CA GLY A 201 -5.06 -5.51 6.77
C GLY A 201 -4.02 -5.71 7.87
N HIS A 202 -4.42 -5.89 9.15
CA HIS A 202 -3.53 -5.95 10.30
C HIS A 202 -3.56 -7.30 11.02
N ASP A 203 -2.54 -7.60 11.83
CA ASP A 203 -2.47 -8.86 12.59
C ASP A 203 -3.59 -8.97 13.62
N CYS A 204 -3.98 -7.83 14.21
CA CYS A 204 -5.10 -7.70 15.15
C CYS A 204 -5.88 -6.43 14.81
N CYS A 205 -7.19 -6.55 14.70
CA CYS A 205 -8.08 -5.46 14.33
C CYS A 205 -9.27 -5.39 15.28
N PHE A 206 -9.59 -4.20 15.77
CA PHE A 206 -10.82 -3.90 16.49
C PHE A 206 -11.69 -3.00 15.62
N ILE A 207 -12.86 -3.47 15.27
CA ILE A 207 -13.67 -2.94 14.20
C ILE A 207 -15.06 -2.62 14.76
N LEU A 208 -15.55 -1.40 14.52
CA LEU A 208 -16.86 -0.97 15.01
C LEU A 208 -17.94 -2.00 14.70
N ALA A 209 -18.65 -2.38 15.72
CA ALA A 209 -19.78 -3.31 15.64
C ALA A 209 -20.93 -2.90 16.57
N GLN A 210 -22.10 -3.51 16.36
CA GLN A 210 -23.24 -3.38 17.25
C GLN A 210 -23.82 -4.76 17.57
N LYS A 211 -24.15 -4.97 18.83
CA LYS A 211 -24.82 -6.18 19.29
C LYS A 211 -25.88 -5.82 20.34
N ASP A 212 -27.11 -6.28 20.14
CA ASP A 212 -28.25 -6.04 21.05
C ASP A 212 -28.43 -4.57 21.46
N GLY A 213 -28.19 -3.66 20.51
CA GLY A 213 -28.29 -2.21 20.72
C GLY A 213 -27.05 -1.56 21.36
N VAL A 214 -26.03 -2.33 21.74
CA VAL A 214 -24.78 -1.85 22.31
C VAL A 214 -23.73 -1.70 21.21
N TYR A 215 -23.09 -0.54 21.14
CA TYR A 215 -21.91 -0.34 20.27
C TYR A 215 -20.64 -0.85 20.97
N GLY A 216 -19.80 -1.49 20.20
CA GLY A 216 -18.52 -2.04 20.64
C GLY A 216 -17.62 -2.37 19.47
N TYR A 217 -16.76 -3.35 19.65
CA TYR A 217 -15.81 -3.79 18.63
C TYR A 217 -15.90 -5.29 18.40
N ASN A 218 -15.96 -5.72 17.14
CA ASN A 218 -15.62 -7.09 16.78
C ASN A 218 -14.10 -7.22 16.64
N MET A 219 -13.55 -8.37 17.08
CA MET A 219 -12.13 -8.68 16.96
C MET A 219 -11.85 -9.49 15.70
N TYR A 220 -10.97 -8.99 14.84
CA TYR A 220 -10.50 -9.68 13.64
C TYR A 220 -9.01 -9.95 13.72
N LEU A 221 -8.55 -11.11 13.24
CA LEU A 221 -7.17 -11.57 13.39
C LEU A 221 -6.53 -12.08 12.11
N GLY A 222 -5.21 -11.97 12.01
CA GLY A 222 -4.40 -12.59 10.97
C GLY A 222 -4.31 -11.83 9.65
N GLY A 223 -4.78 -10.59 9.59
CA GLY A 223 -4.67 -9.75 8.41
C GLY A 223 -3.22 -9.36 8.06
N ARG A 224 -3.02 -9.08 6.80
CA ARG A 224 -1.79 -8.49 6.25
C ARG A 224 -2.13 -7.83 4.91
N VAL A 225 -1.17 -7.15 4.30
CA VAL A 225 -1.33 -6.66 2.93
C VAL A 225 -1.74 -7.83 2.02
N GLY A 226 -2.80 -7.62 1.25
CA GLY A 226 -3.37 -8.62 0.35
C GLY A 226 -4.09 -9.80 1.02
N MET A 227 -4.32 -9.74 2.34
CA MET A 227 -5.07 -10.76 3.07
C MET A 227 -5.91 -10.10 4.16
N ILE A 228 -7.20 -10.34 4.16
CA ILE A 228 -8.13 -9.84 5.17
C ILE A 228 -7.97 -10.63 6.47
N ALA A 229 -8.07 -9.92 7.59
CA ALA A 229 -8.21 -10.52 8.91
C ALA A 229 -9.52 -11.32 8.99
N GLN A 230 -9.49 -12.45 9.69
CA GLN A 230 -10.63 -13.32 9.93
C GLN A 230 -11.37 -12.87 11.20
N ASP A 231 -12.69 -12.92 11.19
CA ASP A 231 -13.51 -12.71 12.38
C ASP A 231 -13.18 -13.77 13.43
N ALA A 232 -12.85 -13.33 14.64
CA ALA A 232 -12.53 -14.22 15.74
C ALA A 232 -13.78 -14.65 16.54
N ASP A 233 -14.97 -14.25 16.11
CA ASP A 233 -16.23 -14.46 16.82
C ASP A 233 -16.17 -13.93 18.28
N ILE A 234 -15.64 -12.71 18.46
CA ILE A 234 -15.52 -12.02 19.72
C ILE A 234 -16.05 -10.60 19.59
N PHE A 235 -17.08 -10.27 20.37
CA PHE A 235 -17.58 -8.91 20.57
C PHE A 235 -17.08 -8.35 21.90
N LEU A 236 -16.69 -7.07 21.91
CA LEU A 236 -16.08 -6.37 23.03
C LEU A 236 -16.86 -5.08 23.26
N SER A 237 -17.57 -5.00 24.35
CA SER A 237 -18.53 -3.94 24.68
C SER A 237 -17.90 -2.71 25.34
N ASN A 238 -16.66 -2.85 25.85
CA ASN A 238 -15.97 -1.81 26.60
C ASN A 238 -14.44 -1.93 26.49
N ASP A 239 -13.74 -0.89 26.93
CA ASP A 239 -12.29 -0.79 26.87
C ASP A 239 -11.55 -1.91 27.61
N ASP A 240 -12.06 -2.36 28.76
CA ASP A 240 -11.41 -3.38 29.59
C ASP A 240 -11.44 -4.75 28.90
N GLU A 241 -12.55 -5.06 28.24
CA GLU A 241 -12.66 -6.26 27.40
C GLU A 241 -11.69 -6.21 26.22
N VAL A 242 -11.56 -5.05 25.54
CA VAL A 242 -10.58 -4.87 24.46
C VAL A 242 -9.15 -5.08 24.96
N LEU A 243 -8.80 -4.50 26.11
CA LEU A 243 -7.48 -4.67 26.73
C LEU A 243 -7.21 -6.13 27.12
N SER A 244 -8.22 -6.82 27.65
CA SER A 244 -8.12 -8.23 28.03
C SER A 244 -7.91 -9.13 26.82
N ALA A 245 -8.76 -9.00 25.78
CA ALA A 245 -8.65 -9.76 24.54
C ALA A 245 -7.34 -9.50 23.79
N TYR A 246 -6.90 -8.22 23.73
CA TYR A 246 -5.61 -7.85 23.14
C TYR A 246 -4.43 -8.48 23.89
N SER A 247 -4.45 -8.43 25.22
CA SER A 247 -3.39 -9.04 26.03
C SER A 247 -3.33 -10.55 25.81
N ALA A 248 -4.48 -11.22 25.76
CA ALA A 248 -4.57 -12.66 25.52
C ALA A 248 -3.98 -13.05 24.16
N ILE A 249 -4.35 -12.39 23.07
CA ILE A 249 -3.80 -12.75 21.73
C ILE A 249 -2.31 -12.47 21.63
N VAL A 250 -1.81 -11.43 22.29
CA VAL A 250 -0.38 -11.10 22.29
C VAL A 250 0.42 -12.14 23.07
N GLU A 251 -0.07 -12.58 24.25
CA GLU A 251 0.52 -13.68 25.01
C GLU A 251 0.49 -15.01 24.25
N ILE A 252 -0.62 -15.34 23.61
CA ILE A 252 -0.74 -16.51 22.72
C ILE A 252 0.32 -16.44 21.62
N PHE A 253 0.46 -15.30 20.97
CA PHE A 253 1.45 -15.13 19.89
C PHE A 253 2.88 -15.19 20.41
N LYS A 254 3.19 -14.62 21.58
CA LYS A 254 4.49 -14.72 22.25
C LYS A 254 4.85 -16.17 22.55
N LYS A 255 3.90 -16.92 23.11
CA LYS A 255 4.09 -18.30 23.58
C LYS A 255 4.07 -19.33 22.45
N TYR A 256 3.11 -19.27 21.54
CA TYR A 256 2.84 -20.30 20.53
C TYR A 256 3.19 -19.90 19.09
N GLY A 257 3.52 -18.63 18.83
CA GLY A 257 3.91 -18.17 17.52
C GLY A 257 5.18 -18.84 17.01
N PHE A 258 5.19 -19.22 15.74
CA PHE A 258 6.28 -19.97 15.12
C PHE A 258 7.59 -19.16 15.03
N ARG A 259 8.75 -19.82 15.29
CA ARG A 259 10.07 -19.19 15.33
C ARG A 259 11.12 -19.86 14.42
N ASP A 260 10.71 -20.82 13.59
CA ASP A 260 11.58 -21.62 12.73
C ASP A 260 11.94 -20.90 11.42
N ASN A 261 10.97 -20.24 10.77
CA ASN A 261 11.14 -19.62 9.45
C ASN A 261 10.62 -18.18 9.45
N ARG A 262 11.53 -17.23 9.28
CA ARG A 262 11.25 -15.78 9.29
C ARG A 262 10.17 -15.34 8.30
N ASN A 263 9.97 -16.05 7.20
CA ASN A 263 8.95 -15.75 6.21
C ASN A 263 7.58 -16.35 6.55
N LYS A 264 7.53 -17.28 7.54
CA LYS A 264 6.32 -18.03 7.92
C LYS A 264 6.06 -17.97 9.43
N ASN A 265 6.33 -16.83 10.08
CA ASN A 265 6.17 -16.67 11.53
C ASN A 265 5.33 -15.42 11.94
N ARG A 266 4.54 -14.82 11.02
CA ARG A 266 3.48 -13.87 11.36
C ARG A 266 2.29 -14.61 11.98
N LEU A 267 1.43 -13.86 12.70
CA LEU A 267 0.25 -14.41 13.39
C LEU A 267 -0.65 -15.25 12.47
N HIS A 268 -0.90 -14.78 11.23
CA HIS A 268 -1.75 -15.51 10.29
C HIS A 268 -1.26 -16.95 9.98
N PHE A 269 0.05 -17.23 10.09
CA PHE A 269 0.54 -18.60 9.89
C PHE A 269 0.19 -19.51 11.06
N LEU A 270 0.14 -18.98 12.28
CA LEU A 270 -0.37 -19.72 13.43
C LEU A 270 -1.88 -19.99 13.24
N ILE A 271 -2.66 -18.95 12.93
CA ILE A 271 -4.10 -19.08 12.68
C ILE A 271 -4.39 -20.10 11.56
N ASN A 272 -3.67 -20.04 10.45
CA ASN A 272 -3.85 -20.99 9.34
C ASN A 272 -3.51 -22.45 9.72
N SER A 273 -2.67 -22.62 10.74
CA SER A 273 -2.27 -23.97 11.22
C SER A 273 -3.30 -24.59 12.16
N VAL A 274 -3.95 -23.78 13.00
CA VAL A 274 -4.83 -24.29 14.08
C VAL A 274 -6.31 -23.95 13.87
N GLY A 275 -6.63 -23.02 12.96
CA GLY A 275 -7.96 -22.46 12.73
C GLY A 275 -8.26 -21.26 13.62
N ILE A 276 -9.15 -20.39 13.15
CA ILE A 276 -9.55 -19.17 13.88
C ILE A 276 -10.33 -19.53 15.16
N ASP A 277 -11.17 -20.57 15.13
CA ASP A 277 -11.97 -21.01 16.27
C ASP A 277 -11.10 -21.46 17.43
N ALA A 278 -9.99 -22.18 17.17
CA ALA A 278 -9.04 -22.58 18.20
C ALA A 278 -8.33 -21.37 18.83
N ILE A 279 -8.03 -20.35 18.04
CA ILE A 279 -7.47 -19.10 18.56
C ILE A 279 -8.50 -18.34 19.38
N SER A 280 -9.74 -18.26 18.94
CA SER A 280 -10.84 -17.61 19.67
C SER A 280 -11.07 -18.26 21.05
N LEU A 281 -11.11 -19.58 21.12
CA LEU A 281 -11.20 -20.32 22.38
C LEU A 281 -9.99 -20.05 23.28
N ALA A 282 -8.78 -20.03 22.72
CA ALA A 282 -7.56 -19.73 23.47
C ALA A 282 -7.58 -18.29 24.04
N ILE A 283 -8.11 -17.31 23.29
CA ILE A 283 -8.25 -15.93 23.78
C ILE A 283 -9.14 -15.88 25.01
N ARG A 284 -10.31 -16.54 24.98
CA ARG A 284 -11.21 -16.64 26.15
C ARG A 284 -10.53 -17.30 27.36
N GLU A 285 -9.81 -18.39 27.11
CA GLU A 285 -9.07 -19.11 28.16
C GLU A 285 -7.95 -18.25 28.77
N PHE A 286 -7.13 -17.57 27.95
CA PHE A 286 -6.06 -16.70 28.42
C PHE A 286 -6.57 -15.43 29.12
N ALA A 287 -7.65 -14.84 28.61
CA ALA A 287 -8.29 -13.68 29.22
C ALA A 287 -9.04 -14.03 30.53
N GLY A 288 -9.45 -15.30 30.70
CA GLY A 288 -10.37 -15.72 31.77
C GLY A 288 -11.77 -15.10 31.64
N VAL A 289 -12.18 -14.74 30.42
CA VAL A 289 -13.44 -14.07 30.12
C VAL A 289 -14.13 -14.81 28.96
N ASP A 290 -15.40 -15.11 29.17
CA ASP A 290 -16.27 -15.68 28.12
C ASP A 290 -16.90 -14.53 27.31
N PHE A 291 -16.13 -14.02 26.36
CA PHE A 291 -16.57 -12.94 25.48
C PHE A 291 -17.77 -13.38 24.65
N GLU A 292 -18.71 -12.49 24.41
CA GLU A 292 -19.81 -12.73 23.49
C GLU A 292 -19.31 -12.97 22.06
N GLY A 293 -20.09 -13.71 21.25
CA GLY A 293 -19.86 -13.86 19.82
C GLY A 293 -20.05 -12.53 19.08
N SER A 294 -19.45 -12.39 17.92
CA SER A 294 -19.45 -11.15 17.11
C SER A 294 -20.85 -10.56 16.89
N GLY A 295 -20.94 -9.23 16.95
CA GLY A 295 -22.09 -8.44 16.56
C GLY A 295 -22.07 -8.09 15.08
N GLU A 296 -23.04 -7.26 14.65
CA GLU A 296 -23.08 -6.71 13.30
C GLU A 296 -21.90 -5.75 13.10
N THR A 297 -21.04 -6.05 12.13
CA THR A 297 -19.90 -5.17 11.76
C THR A 297 -20.41 -3.95 10.98
N LEU A 298 -20.20 -2.76 11.51
CA LEU A 298 -20.66 -1.50 10.93
C LEU A 298 -19.60 -0.79 10.07
N THR A 299 -18.32 -1.07 10.28
CA THR A 299 -17.24 -0.51 9.46
C THR A 299 -17.26 -1.10 8.07
N SER A 300 -17.24 -0.24 7.05
CA SER A 300 -17.14 -0.68 5.65
C SER A 300 -15.86 -1.50 5.41
N MET A 301 -16.01 -2.62 4.70
CA MET A 301 -14.85 -3.39 4.24
C MET A 301 -14.04 -2.64 3.19
N HIS A 302 -14.67 -1.76 2.42
CA HIS A 302 -13.96 -0.93 1.45
C HIS A 302 -13.07 0.07 2.16
N HIS A 303 -11.83 0.17 1.70
CA HIS A 303 -10.97 1.27 2.10
C HIS A 303 -11.53 2.58 1.59
N TYR A 304 -11.88 3.47 2.53
CA TYR A 304 -12.53 4.73 2.23
C TYR A 304 -11.50 5.85 2.17
N ASP A 305 -11.20 6.30 0.99
CA ASP A 305 -10.22 7.34 0.71
C ASP A 305 -10.87 8.63 0.15
N SER A 306 -12.13 8.94 0.52
CA SER A 306 -12.93 10.04 -0.02
C SER A 306 -12.51 11.44 0.44
N THR A 307 -11.43 11.55 1.17
CA THR A 307 -10.99 12.80 1.80
C THR A 307 -10.23 13.72 0.85
N HIS A 308 -10.71 13.87 -0.39
CA HIS A 308 -10.08 14.78 -1.34
C HIS A 308 -10.25 16.23 -0.97
N GLY A 309 -9.13 16.90 -0.71
CA GLY A 309 -9.06 18.32 -0.47
C GLY A 309 -9.61 18.73 0.87
N LYS A 310 -10.90 18.59 1.12
CA LYS A 310 -11.54 18.96 2.38
C LYS A 310 -12.69 18.03 2.75
N ILE A 311 -12.84 17.79 4.04
CA ILE A 311 -13.98 17.06 4.62
C ILE A 311 -14.59 17.87 5.75
N GLN A 312 -15.91 17.98 5.81
CA GLN A 312 -16.62 18.63 6.91
C GLN A 312 -16.56 17.78 8.18
N LEU A 313 -16.30 18.42 9.32
CA LEU A 313 -16.25 17.83 10.65
C LEU A 313 -17.55 18.08 11.42
N ARG A 314 -17.76 17.35 12.52
CA ARG A 314 -18.98 17.43 13.35
C ARG A 314 -19.25 18.80 13.94
N ASP A 315 -18.20 19.54 14.26
CA ASP A 315 -18.28 20.91 14.82
C ASP A 315 -18.55 21.98 13.76
N GLY A 316 -18.74 21.60 12.50
CA GLY A 316 -18.97 22.49 11.37
C GLY A 316 -17.71 23.03 10.72
N THR A 317 -16.53 22.75 11.26
CA THR A 317 -15.22 23.06 10.66
C THR A 317 -14.83 22.03 9.60
N PHE A 318 -13.61 22.11 9.10
CA PHE A 318 -13.12 21.21 8.05
C PHE A 318 -11.77 20.57 8.43
N GLY A 319 -11.61 19.30 8.03
CA GLY A 319 -10.31 18.68 7.85
C GLY A 319 -9.81 18.98 6.43
N VAL A 320 -8.62 19.55 6.29
CA VAL A 320 -8.03 19.89 5.00
C VAL A 320 -6.82 19.02 4.74
N GLN A 321 -6.82 18.32 3.60
CA GLN A 321 -5.73 17.43 3.20
C GLN A 321 -4.54 18.23 2.67
N VAL A 322 -3.36 17.93 3.18
CA VAL A 322 -2.06 18.29 2.61
C VAL A 322 -1.52 17.06 1.88
N ILE A 323 -1.41 17.15 0.56
CA ILE A 323 -0.92 16.05 -0.26
C ILE A 323 0.59 15.94 -0.11
N VAL A 324 1.07 14.75 0.20
CA VAL A 324 2.48 14.43 0.39
C VAL A 324 2.88 13.37 -0.64
N PRO A 325 3.56 13.78 -1.74
CA PRO A 325 3.89 12.87 -2.82
C PRO A 325 4.69 11.65 -2.34
N SER A 326 4.12 10.46 -2.44
CA SER A 326 4.74 9.19 -2.00
C SER A 326 5.24 9.21 -0.55
N GLY A 327 4.67 10.06 0.31
CA GLY A 327 5.10 10.22 1.70
C GLY A 327 6.44 10.96 1.89
N ILE A 328 7.00 11.59 0.84
CA ILE A 328 8.20 12.44 0.95
C ILE A 328 7.77 13.85 1.34
N PHE A 329 8.32 14.35 2.43
CA PHE A 329 8.02 15.70 2.93
C PHE A 329 9.29 16.36 3.51
N SER A 330 9.32 17.69 3.59
CA SER A 330 10.42 18.37 4.28
C SER A 330 10.07 18.68 5.73
N GLY A 331 11.08 18.72 6.59
CA GLY A 331 10.90 19.20 7.96
C GLY A 331 10.42 20.66 8.00
N THR A 332 10.96 21.48 7.12
CA THR A 332 10.56 22.89 6.94
C THR A 332 9.08 23.02 6.59
N ASP A 333 8.56 22.17 5.66
CA ASP A 333 7.14 22.18 5.31
C ASP A 333 6.26 21.63 6.45
N LEU A 334 6.74 20.67 7.25
CA LEU A 334 6.00 20.18 8.40
C LEU A 334 5.90 21.24 9.51
N ILE A 335 6.94 22.05 9.73
CA ILE A 335 6.90 23.23 10.59
C ILE A 335 5.82 24.19 10.09
N LYS A 336 5.80 24.50 8.80
CA LYS A 336 4.79 25.38 8.21
C LYS A 336 3.37 24.82 8.37
N VAL A 337 3.15 23.50 8.16
CA VAL A 337 1.86 22.83 8.41
C VAL A 337 1.44 22.99 9.87
N SER A 338 2.38 22.86 10.82
CA SER A 338 2.10 23.03 12.25
C SER A 338 1.66 24.46 12.57
N GLU A 339 2.30 25.47 11.99
CA GLU A 339 1.96 26.89 12.15
C GLU A 339 0.57 27.19 11.57
N LEU A 340 0.26 26.65 10.39
CA LEU A 340 -1.06 26.78 9.77
C LEU A 340 -2.14 26.09 10.60
N SER A 341 -1.85 24.90 11.15
CA SER A 341 -2.77 24.19 12.04
C SER A 341 -3.06 25.01 13.31
N GLN A 342 -2.04 25.66 13.88
CA GLN A 342 -2.17 26.48 15.08
C GLN A 342 -2.94 27.78 14.81
N SER A 343 -2.70 28.45 13.68
CA SER A 343 -3.27 29.75 13.38
C SER A 343 -4.66 29.71 12.73
N GLN A 344 -4.93 28.70 11.89
CA GLN A 344 -6.15 28.61 11.08
C GLN A 344 -6.98 27.34 11.33
N GLY A 345 -6.45 26.37 12.09
CA GLY A 345 -7.12 25.12 12.47
C GLY A 345 -7.36 25.00 13.96
N SER A 346 -7.51 23.76 14.42
CA SER A 346 -7.65 23.42 15.85
C SER A 346 -6.31 23.21 16.58
N GLY A 347 -5.18 23.35 15.92
CA GLY A 347 -3.87 22.95 16.43
C GLY A 347 -3.63 21.45 16.34
N GLU A 348 -4.44 20.73 15.57
CA GLU A 348 -4.30 19.27 15.38
C GLU A 348 -3.87 18.94 13.96
N VAL A 349 -2.89 18.04 13.85
CA VAL A 349 -2.34 17.49 12.61
C VAL A 349 -2.53 15.97 12.63
N ARG A 350 -2.99 15.41 11.52
CA ARG A 350 -3.20 13.95 11.39
C ARG A 350 -2.39 13.40 10.22
N PHE A 351 -1.68 12.31 10.46
CA PHE A 351 -1.09 11.51 9.39
C PHE A 351 -2.03 10.38 9.03
N SER A 352 -2.10 10.04 7.75
CA SER A 352 -2.92 8.93 7.26
C SER A 352 -2.07 7.76 6.77
N VAL A 353 -2.69 6.60 6.62
CA VAL A 353 -2.04 5.41 6.04
C VAL A 353 -1.77 5.55 4.54
N GLU A 354 -2.42 6.51 3.87
CA GLU A 354 -2.13 6.93 2.49
C GLU A 354 -0.92 7.86 2.39
N GLN A 355 -0.17 8.05 3.48
CA GLN A 355 1.01 8.88 3.54
C GLN A 355 0.75 10.39 3.34
N ASN A 356 -0.47 10.86 3.58
CA ASN A 356 -0.86 12.26 3.54
C ASN A 356 -1.02 12.85 4.95
N ILE A 357 -1.18 14.17 5.01
CA ILE A 357 -1.39 14.94 6.24
C ILE A 357 -2.78 15.60 6.18
N TYR A 358 -3.40 15.83 7.34
CA TYR A 358 -4.62 16.60 7.50
C TYR A 358 -4.42 17.69 8.55
N ILE A 359 -4.85 18.91 8.25
CA ILE A 359 -5.04 19.99 9.21
C ILE A 359 -6.51 19.97 9.61
N LEU A 360 -6.80 19.79 10.92
CA LEU A 360 -8.18 19.74 11.42
C LEU A 360 -8.64 21.08 11.97
N GLY A 361 -9.96 21.24 12.10
CA GLY A 361 -10.61 22.38 12.71
C GLY A 361 -10.55 23.67 11.90
N VAL A 362 -10.36 23.58 10.58
CA VAL A 362 -10.23 24.74 9.69
C VAL A 362 -11.60 25.38 9.49
N LYS A 363 -11.75 26.65 9.86
CA LYS A 363 -13.00 27.43 9.71
C LYS A 363 -13.12 28.05 8.31
N ASN A 364 -12.04 28.63 7.81
CA ASN A 364 -12.00 29.29 6.51
C ASN A 364 -11.04 28.56 5.55
N VAL A 365 -11.56 27.55 4.88
CA VAL A 365 -10.76 26.74 3.94
C VAL A 365 -10.19 27.58 2.80
N LYS A 366 -10.92 28.61 2.33
CA LYS A 366 -10.45 29.47 1.23
C LYS A 366 -9.18 30.22 1.64
N GLU A 367 -9.19 30.84 2.81
CA GLU A 367 -8.04 31.57 3.35
C GLU A 367 -6.82 30.64 3.54
N LEU A 368 -7.03 29.43 4.10
CA LEU A 368 -5.96 28.45 4.25
C LEU A 368 -5.33 28.09 2.90
N LEU A 369 -6.15 27.85 1.87
CA LEU A 369 -5.67 27.45 0.53
C LEU A 369 -5.02 28.60 -0.26
N GLU A 370 -5.19 29.85 0.17
CA GLU A 370 -4.53 31.04 -0.39
C GLU A 370 -3.10 31.23 0.18
N ASP A 371 -2.72 30.51 1.26
CA ASP A 371 -1.34 30.55 1.77
C ASP A 371 -0.35 30.07 0.71
N ASP A 372 0.82 30.69 0.67
CA ASP A 372 1.90 30.38 -0.28
C ASP A 372 2.30 28.91 -0.29
N PHE A 373 2.19 28.23 0.85
CA PHE A 373 2.44 26.81 0.98
C PHE A 373 1.52 25.98 0.05
N PHE A 374 0.21 26.22 0.11
CA PHE A 374 -0.75 25.50 -0.75
C PHE A 374 -0.66 25.94 -2.21
N THR A 375 -0.28 27.18 -2.46
CA THR A 375 -0.07 27.69 -3.83
C THR A 375 1.08 26.97 -4.52
N LYS A 376 2.17 26.69 -3.82
CA LYS A 376 3.29 25.87 -4.32
C LYS A 376 2.88 24.42 -4.62
N CYS A 377 1.97 23.87 -3.81
CA CYS A 377 1.48 22.50 -3.95
C CYS A 377 0.36 22.32 -4.98
N LYS A 378 -0.05 23.36 -5.70
CA LYS A 378 -1.20 23.32 -6.60
C LYS A 378 -1.08 22.29 -7.73
N ASN A 379 0.13 22.07 -8.24
CA ASN A 379 0.40 21.15 -9.34
C ASN A 379 0.31 19.67 -8.95
N ILE A 380 0.39 19.35 -7.66
CA ILE A 380 0.27 17.98 -7.14
C ILE A 380 -1.16 17.66 -6.66
N ASN A 381 -2.08 18.62 -6.67
CA ASN A 381 -3.47 18.37 -6.32
C ASN A 381 -4.24 17.77 -7.51
N THR A 382 -3.90 16.55 -7.87
CA THR A 382 -4.51 15.80 -8.98
C THR A 382 -4.93 14.41 -8.53
N PRO A 383 -5.89 13.75 -9.22
CA PRO A 383 -6.30 12.38 -8.91
C PRO A 383 -5.15 11.36 -8.90
N TYR A 384 -4.03 11.64 -9.54
CA TYR A 384 -2.86 10.77 -9.59
C TYR A 384 -1.94 10.89 -8.37
N PHE A 385 -2.02 12.00 -7.62
CA PHE A 385 -1.24 12.23 -6.41
C PHE A 385 -2.03 12.00 -5.12
N ASN A 386 -3.34 12.27 -5.15
CA ASN A 386 -4.17 12.23 -3.94
C ASN A 386 -4.16 10.88 -3.22
N ASN A 387 -3.95 9.79 -3.95
CA ASN A 387 -3.90 8.43 -3.42
C ASN A 387 -2.67 7.68 -3.94
N LEU A 388 -1.51 8.32 -3.84
CA LEU A 388 -0.23 7.78 -4.25
C LEU A 388 0.50 7.22 -3.03
N ILE A 389 0.63 5.90 -2.95
CA ILE A 389 1.41 5.23 -1.92
C ILE A 389 2.68 4.63 -2.52
N ALA A 390 3.83 4.88 -1.90
CA ALA A 390 5.07 4.21 -2.27
C ALA A 390 5.94 3.89 -1.06
N CYS A 391 6.53 2.69 -1.04
CA CYS A 391 7.53 2.32 -0.04
C CYS A 391 8.93 2.87 -0.40
N ALA A 392 9.87 2.75 0.53
CA ALA A 392 11.15 3.45 0.53
C ALA A 392 12.04 3.27 -0.73
N GLY A 393 11.93 2.16 -1.49
CA GLY A 393 12.78 1.95 -2.68
C GLY A 393 14.26 1.67 -2.39
N THR A 394 15.09 1.61 -3.45
CA THR A 394 16.53 1.30 -3.35
C THR A 394 17.31 2.36 -2.58
N GLN A 395 16.87 3.59 -2.62
CA GLN A 395 17.55 4.69 -1.93
C GLN A 395 17.61 4.47 -0.40
N HIS A 396 16.57 3.86 0.19
CA HIS A 396 16.45 3.72 1.64
C HIS A 396 16.18 2.29 2.12
N CYS A 397 16.14 1.31 1.21
CA CYS A 397 15.84 -0.08 1.54
C CYS A 397 16.73 -1.04 0.75
N SER A 398 17.56 -1.81 1.44
CA SER A 398 18.44 -2.83 0.84
C SER A 398 17.69 -3.99 0.13
N PHE A 399 16.38 -4.10 0.30
CA PHE A 399 15.52 -5.06 -0.41
C PHE A 399 14.85 -4.46 -1.64
N GLY A 400 14.98 -3.15 -1.85
CA GLY A 400 14.42 -2.47 -3.01
C GLY A 400 15.05 -2.99 -4.30
N VAL A 401 14.28 -2.99 -5.37
CA VAL A 401 14.71 -3.37 -6.73
C VAL A 401 14.66 -2.17 -7.67
N ILE A 402 13.83 -1.18 -7.34
CA ILE A 402 13.63 0.09 -8.07
C ILE A 402 13.66 1.27 -7.08
N GLU A 403 13.84 2.50 -7.56
CA GLU A 403 13.80 3.72 -6.73
C GLU A 403 12.43 3.96 -6.10
N ASN A 404 11.37 3.51 -6.72
CA ASN A 404 10.00 3.42 -6.24
C ASN A 404 9.32 4.77 -5.95
N LYS A 405 9.74 5.54 -4.94
CA LYS A 405 9.10 6.82 -4.59
C LYS A 405 9.26 7.84 -5.71
N ARG A 406 10.46 7.99 -6.25
CA ARG A 406 10.72 8.89 -7.39
C ARG A 406 10.03 8.40 -8.66
N ASP A 407 10.01 7.09 -8.89
CA ASP A 407 9.31 6.49 -10.03
C ASP A 407 7.81 6.76 -9.96
N ALA A 408 7.22 6.61 -8.78
CA ALA A 408 5.80 6.89 -8.52
C ALA A 408 5.44 8.36 -8.74
N ILE A 409 6.27 9.29 -8.26
CA ILE A 409 6.11 10.73 -8.48
C ILE A 409 6.21 11.06 -9.97
N ALA A 410 7.26 10.59 -10.65
CA ALA A 410 7.46 10.82 -12.08
C ALA A 410 6.31 10.28 -12.94
N MET A 411 5.75 9.11 -12.57
CA MET A 411 4.55 8.56 -13.21
C MET A 411 3.34 9.48 -13.01
N SER A 412 3.11 9.96 -11.79
CA SER A 412 1.97 10.82 -11.46
C SER A 412 2.07 12.18 -12.16
N GLU A 413 3.27 12.78 -12.22
CA GLU A 413 3.55 14.01 -12.98
C GLU A 413 3.27 13.82 -14.46
N TYR A 414 3.81 12.75 -15.06
CA TYR A 414 3.58 12.42 -16.45
C TYR A 414 2.09 12.30 -16.77
N LEU A 415 1.34 11.52 -15.99
CA LEU A 415 -0.09 11.33 -16.20
C LEU A 415 -0.90 12.62 -15.99
N SER A 416 -0.56 13.42 -14.99
CA SER A 416 -1.22 14.71 -14.74
C SER A 416 -1.08 15.67 -15.91
N GLN A 417 0.06 15.67 -16.60
CA GLN A 417 0.31 16.49 -17.78
C GLN A 417 -0.35 15.92 -19.04
N ARG A 418 -0.27 14.60 -19.24
CA ARG A 418 -0.72 13.94 -20.49
C ARG A 418 -2.21 13.66 -20.51
N VAL A 419 -2.78 13.28 -19.39
CA VAL A 419 -4.19 12.88 -19.25
C VAL A 419 -4.81 13.61 -18.04
N PRO A 420 -4.94 14.94 -18.06
CA PRO A 420 -5.53 15.66 -16.94
C PRO A 420 -6.96 15.18 -16.69
N LEU A 421 -7.24 14.89 -15.42
CA LEU A 421 -8.56 14.51 -14.90
C LEU A 421 -9.05 15.62 -13.97
N GLU A 422 -10.26 16.12 -14.21
CA GLU A 422 -10.87 17.18 -13.39
C GLU A 422 -11.33 16.63 -12.03
N ALA A 423 -11.76 15.37 -12.01
CA ALA A 423 -12.19 14.67 -10.81
C ALA A 423 -12.03 13.17 -11.00
N GLY A 424 -12.06 12.48 -9.91
CA GLY A 424 -11.91 11.02 -9.87
C GLY A 424 -10.84 10.64 -8.89
N LYS A 425 -10.56 9.35 -8.82
CA LYS A 425 -9.76 8.72 -7.83
C LYS A 425 -9.07 7.53 -8.43
N ILE A 426 -7.76 7.51 -8.38
CA ILE A 426 -6.94 6.39 -8.83
C ILE A 426 -5.93 6.09 -7.74
N ARG A 427 -6.08 4.95 -7.06
CA ARG A 427 -5.11 4.47 -6.06
C ARG A 427 -3.94 3.82 -6.78
N MET A 428 -2.85 4.56 -6.95
CA MET A 428 -1.59 4.04 -7.51
C MET A 428 -0.65 3.65 -6.38
N TYR A 429 -0.49 2.35 -6.15
CA TYR A 429 0.26 1.81 -5.02
C TYR A 429 1.51 1.08 -5.47
N TRP A 430 2.67 1.53 -4.94
CA TRP A 430 3.99 1.12 -5.40
C TRP A 430 4.78 0.38 -4.31
N SER A 431 5.18 -0.83 -4.59
CA SER A 431 6.12 -1.58 -3.76
C SER A 431 7.41 -1.84 -4.53
N ALA A 432 8.55 -1.47 -3.95
CA ALA A 432 9.85 -1.65 -4.59
C ALA A 432 10.27 -3.11 -4.78
N CYS A 433 9.53 -4.07 -4.22
CA CYS A 433 9.78 -5.51 -4.34
C CYS A 433 8.58 -6.32 -3.84
N VAL A 434 8.62 -7.63 -4.02
CA VAL A 434 7.61 -8.63 -3.61
C VAL A 434 7.18 -8.59 -2.13
N LYS A 435 7.85 -7.84 -1.25
CA LYS A 435 7.45 -7.73 0.18
C LYS A 435 6.19 -6.91 0.41
N GLY A 436 5.70 -6.18 -0.58
CA GLY A 436 4.41 -5.52 -0.55
C GLY A 436 4.28 -4.36 0.46
N CYS A 437 5.40 -3.71 0.85
CA CYS A 437 5.36 -2.65 1.88
C CYS A 437 4.58 -1.40 1.45
N GLY A 438 4.45 -1.15 0.13
CA GLY A 438 3.64 -0.08 -0.45
C GLY A 438 2.22 -0.53 -0.83
N THR A 439 1.76 -1.67 -0.32
CA THR A 439 0.38 -2.19 -0.44
C THR A 439 -0.15 -2.32 -1.87
N HIS A 440 0.74 -2.54 -2.85
CA HIS A 440 0.40 -2.59 -4.28
C HIS A 440 -0.72 -3.58 -4.61
N GLU A 441 -0.87 -4.67 -3.82
CA GLU A 441 -1.87 -5.71 -4.04
C GLU A 441 -3.33 -5.19 -3.93
N ILE A 442 -3.54 -4.04 -3.26
CA ILE A 442 -4.87 -3.47 -3.02
C ILE A 442 -5.10 -2.12 -3.71
N GLY A 443 -4.18 -1.67 -4.55
CA GLY A 443 -4.34 -0.47 -5.37
C GLY A 443 -5.25 -0.68 -6.59
N ASP A 444 -5.87 0.37 -7.08
CA ASP A 444 -6.56 0.35 -8.39
C ASP A 444 -5.59 -0.01 -9.50
N ILE A 445 -4.38 0.55 -9.42
CA ILE A 445 -3.21 0.19 -10.21
C ILE A 445 -2.08 -0.10 -9.23
N GLY A 446 -1.64 -1.35 -9.18
CA GLY A 446 -0.56 -1.80 -8.34
C GLY A 446 0.74 -1.99 -9.11
N PHE A 447 1.86 -1.54 -8.52
CA PHE A 447 3.20 -1.68 -9.09
C PHE A 447 4.11 -2.44 -8.14
N GLU A 448 4.66 -3.57 -8.60
CA GLU A 448 5.65 -4.35 -7.85
C GLU A 448 7.00 -4.30 -8.59
N GLY A 449 8.02 -3.74 -7.96
CA GLY A 449 9.37 -3.64 -8.52
C GLY A 449 9.99 -5.01 -8.80
N CYS A 450 10.53 -5.16 -10.00
CA CYS A 450 11.21 -6.36 -10.47
C CYS A 450 12.35 -5.99 -11.43
N LYS A 451 13.01 -6.99 -12.01
CA LYS A 451 13.92 -6.80 -13.13
C LYS A 451 13.23 -7.22 -14.43
N ALA A 452 13.35 -6.39 -15.47
CA ALA A 452 12.87 -6.66 -16.81
C ALA A 452 14.03 -7.00 -17.74
N LYS A 453 13.75 -7.78 -18.79
CA LYS A 453 14.72 -8.08 -19.85
C LYS A 453 14.27 -7.39 -21.16
N VAL A 454 15.15 -6.58 -21.73
CA VAL A 454 14.95 -5.91 -23.02
C VAL A 454 16.16 -6.17 -23.88
N ASN A 455 15.97 -6.76 -25.05
CA ASN A 455 17.06 -7.08 -25.99
C ASN A 455 18.27 -7.79 -25.33
N GLY A 456 17.97 -8.75 -24.43
CA GLY A 456 19.00 -9.52 -23.70
C GLY A 456 19.63 -8.79 -22.50
N LYS A 457 19.36 -7.50 -22.29
CA LYS A 457 19.84 -6.72 -21.15
C LYS A 457 18.82 -6.67 -20.03
N THR A 458 19.32 -6.69 -18.78
CA THR A 458 18.48 -6.55 -17.59
C THR A 458 18.43 -5.09 -17.16
N GLU A 459 17.23 -4.59 -16.96
CA GLU A 459 16.95 -3.24 -16.45
C GLU A 459 15.86 -3.25 -15.38
N ASP A 460 15.61 -2.10 -14.75
CA ASP A 460 14.54 -1.93 -13.78
C ASP A 460 13.18 -2.09 -14.44
N GLY A 461 12.29 -2.77 -13.75
CA GLY A 461 10.96 -3.08 -14.25
C GLY A 461 9.92 -3.16 -13.14
N VAL A 462 8.67 -3.27 -13.55
CA VAL A 462 7.53 -3.44 -12.64
C VAL A 462 6.56 -4.50 -13.16
N HIS A 463 5.98 -5.25 -12.25
CA HIS A 463 4.72 -5.95 -12.51
C HIS A 463 3.59 -4.93 -12.35
N ILE A 464 2.65 -4.89 -13.29
CA ILE A 464 1.47 -4.01 -13.24
C ILE A 464 0.24 -4.88 -12.98
N SER A 465 -0.47 -4.57 -11.91
CA SER A 465 -1.71 -5.22 -11.51
C SER A 465 -2.86 -4.21 -11.45
N LEU A 466 -4.09 -4.66 -11.67
CA LEU A 466 -5.29 -3.83 -11.67
C LEU A 466 -6.34 -4.39 -10.70
N GLY A 467 -7.26 -3.54 -10.24
CA GLY A 467 -8.47 -3.93 -9.54
C GLY A 467 -8.25 -4.52 -8.16
N GLY A 468 -7.17 -4.10 -7.46
CA GLY A 468 -6.91 -4.53 -6.09
C GLY A 468 -7.99 -3.99 -5.14
N LYS A 469 -8.49 -4.85 -4.26
CA LYS A 469 -9.53 -4.55 -3.28
C LYS A 469 -9.25 -5.29 -1.97
N ILE A 470 -9.68 -4.69 -0.87
CA ILE A 470 -9.87 -5.41 0.38
C ILE A 470 -11.35 -5.75 0.45
N LEU A 471 -11.68 -6.98 0.10
CA LEU A 471 -13.03 -7.54 0.18
C LEU A 471 -13.01 -8.81 1.01
N SER A 472 -14.18 -9.25 1.46
CA SER A 472 -14.35 -10.48 2.23
C SER A 472 -13.82 -11.74 1.51
N ASP A 473 -13.75 -11.72 0.19
CA ASP A 473 -13.20 -12.80 -0.64
C ASP A 473 -11.68 -12.66 -0.92
N GLY A 474 -11.04 -11.64 -0.35
CA GLY A 474 -9.59 -11.46 -0.40
C GLY A 474 -9.02 -11.28 -1.80
N LYS A 475 -9.75 -10.65 -2.71
CA LYS A 475 -9.26 -10.46 -4.08
C LYS A 475 -8.16 -9.41 -4.14
N ASN A 476 -6.94 -9.86 -4.31
CA ASN A 476 -5.81 -9.04 -4.73
C ASN A 476 -6.01 -8.58 -6.18
N GLY A 477 -5.30 -7.52 -6.56
CA GLY A 477 -5.24 -7.09 -7.94
C GLY A 477 -4.76 -8.23 -8.87
N TYR A 478 -5.29 -8.28 -10.07
CA TYR A 478 -4.87 -9.24 -11.09
C TYR A 478 -3.75 -8.64 -11.96
N THR A 479 -2.67 -9.39 -12.14
CA THR A 479 -1.50 -8.93 -12.92
C THR A 479 -1.84 -8.91 -14.41
N VAL A 480 -1.68 -7.75 -15.05
CA VAL A 480 -1.92 -7.54 -16.50
C VAL A 480 -0.61 -7.50 -17.28
N ILE A 481 0.47 -6.96 -16.73
CA ILE A 481 1.79 -6.96 -17.37
C ILE A 481 2.83 -7.46 -16.38
N LYS A 482 3.57 -8.50 -16.76
CA LYS A 482 4.71 -8.99 -15.99
C LYS A 482 6.00 -8.38 -16.51
N SER A 483 6.83 -7.89 -15.59
CA SER A 483 8.18 -7.37 -15.90
C SER A 483 8.19 -6.29 -17.00
N ALA A 484 7.24 -5.34 -16.94
CA ALA A 484 7.27 -4.16 -17.80
C ALA A 484 8.55 -3.37 -17.53
N PRO A 485 9.35 -3.01 -18.56
CA PRO A 485 10.47 -2.08 -18.37
C PRO A 485 9.96 -0.77 -17.78
N LEU A 486 10.57 -0.31 -16.69
CA LEU A 486 10.06 0.82 -15.91
C LEU A 486 9.91 2.10 -16.76
N ARG A 487 10.89 2.34 -17.66
CA ARG A 487 10.87 3.47 -18.61
C ARG A 487 9.66 3.47 -19.55
N PHE A 488 9.06 2.31 -19.83
CA PHE A 488 7.88 2.17 -20.69
C PHE A 488 6.57 2.10 -19.92
N ALA A 489 6.61 1.77 -18.64
CA ALA A 489 5.41 1.60 -17.81
C ALA A 489 4.46 2.80 -17.87
N ARG A 490 5.00 4.04 -17.92
CA ARG A 490 4.19 5.27 -18.02
C ARG A 490 3.32 5.31 -19.27
N TYR A 491 3.81 4.81 -20.41
CA TYR A 491 3.06 4.80 -21.68
C TYR A 491 1.93 3.74 -21.65
N TYR A 492 2.15 2.65 -20.91
CA TYR A 492 1.13 1.62 -20.73
C TYR A 492 0.00 2.12 -19.81
N VAL A 493 0.36 2.76 -18.70
CA VAL A 493 -0.62 3.33 -17.77
C VAL A 493 -1.36 4.53 -18.37
N GLU A 494 -0.71 5.33 -19.24
CA GLU A 494 -1.36 6.38 -20.02
C GLU A 494 -2.55 5.84 -20.83
N THR A 495 -2.44 4.63 -21.39
CA THR A 495 -3.55 3.98 -22.08
C THR A 495 -4.75 3.79 -21.16
N LEU A 496 -4.55 3.26 -19.96
CA LEU A 496 -5.64 3.07 -18.99
C LEU A 496 -6.27 4.39 -18.56
N ALA A 497 -5.43 5.41 -18.34
CA ALA A 497 -5.91 6.73 -17.96
C ALA A 497 -6.75 7.39 -19.08
N LEU A 498 -6.36 7.20 -20.34
CA LEU A 498 -7.12 7.68 -21.51
C LEU A 498 -8.45 6.95 -21.65
N GLU A 499 -8.46 5.60 -21.51
CA GLU A 499 -9.70 4.81 -21.56
C GLU A 499 -10.63 5.17 -20.40
N TYR A 500 -10.09 5.30 -19.18
CA TYR A 500 -10.88 5.77 -18.03
C TYR A 500 -11.46 7.16 -18.28
N LYS A 501 -10.68 8.12 -18.73
CA LYS A 501 -11.14 9.49 -19.05
C LYS A 501 -12.27 9.48 -20.10
N LYS A 502 -12.15 8.63 -21.11
CA LYS A 502 -13.11 8.51 -22.22
C LYS A 502 -14.42 7.84 -21.82
N LEU A 503 -14.34 6.80 -20.98
CA LEU A 503 -15.45 5.86 -20.76
C LEU A 503 -16.09 5.97 -19.38
N LYS A 504 -15.50 6.72 -18.42
CA LYS A 504 -16.04 6.83 -17.08
C LYS A 504 -17.40 7.52 -17.02
N GLY A 505 -18.27 7.05 -16.16
CA GLY A 505 -19.51 7.74 -15.78
C GLY A 505 -19.22 9.05 -14.99
N LYS A 506 -20.23 9.90 -14.82
CA LYS A 506 -20.07 11.26 -14.25
C LYS A 506 -19.38 11.32 -12.89
N LYS A 507 -19.57 10.30 -12.04
CA LYS A 507 -18.95 10.19 -10.69
C LYS A 507 -18.26 8.83 -10.49
N GLU A 508 -17.96 8.11 -11.55
CA GLU A 508 -17.42 6.76 -11.47
C GLU A 508 -15.96 6.80 -11.04
N SER A 509 -15.62 6.01 -10.01
CA SER A 509 -14.25 5.76 -9.59
C SER A 509 -13.52 4.86 -10.60
N PHE A 510 -12.18 4.79 -10.55
CA PHE A 510 -11.42 3.84 -11.35
C PHE A 510 -11.80 2.39 -11.01
N GLU A 511 -12.09 2.10 -9.75
CA GLU A 511 -12.60 0.79 -9.31
C GLU A 511 -13.91 0.43 -10.03
N GLY A 512 -14.90 1.33 -10.07
CA GLY A 512 -16.15 1.11 -10.80
C GLY A 512 -15.92 0.92 -12.31
N PHE A 513 -15.03 1.69 -12.91
CA PHE A 513 -14.64 1.50 -14.31
C PHE A 513 -13.98 0.14 -14.55
N ASN A 514 -13.09 -0.27 -13.65
CA ASN A 514 -12.46 -1.60 -13.73
C ASN A 514 -13.53 -2.71 -13.72
N ASP A 515 -14.46 -2.65 -12.79
CA ASP A 515 -15.51 -3.66 -12.65
C ASP A 515 -16.46 -3.69 -13.85
N ARG A 516 -16.84 -2.52 -14.35
CA ARG A 516 -17.79 -2.41 -15.47
C ARG A 516 -17.15 -2.69 -16.84
N VAL A 517 -15.90 -2.30 -17.04
CA VAL A 517 -15.24 -2.36 -18.35
C VAL A 517 -14.14 -3.41 -18.40
N LEU A 518 -13.13 -3.29 -17.53
CA LEU A 518 -11.91 -4.09 -17.66
C LEU A 518 -12.12 -5.56 -17.31
N LEU A 519 -12.94 -5.87 -16.30
CA LEU A 519 -13.24 -7.25 -15.91
C LEU A 519 -13.99 -8.08 -16.97
N ASN A 520 -14.44 -7.47 -18.06
CA ASN A 520 -15.01 -8.22 -19.18
C ASN A 520 -13.94 -8.93 -20.04
N TYR A 521 -12.67 -8.61 -19.85
CA TYR A 521 -11.55 -9.14 -20.64
C TYR A 521 -10.60 -9.97 -19.80
N SER A 522 -9.80 -10.79 -20.45
CA SER A 522 -8.71 -11.50 -19.77
C SER A 522 -7.61 -10.52 -19.35
N PRO A 523 -6.87 -10.79 -18.26
CA PRO A 523 -5.71 -9.99 -17.88
C PRO A 523 -4.67 -9.88 -19.00
N ALA A 524 -4.48 -10.95 -19.79
CA ALA A 524 -3.57 -10.98 -20.92
C ALA A 524 -4.00 -10.01 -22.03
N TYR A 525 -5.30 -9.96 -22.34
CA TYR A 525 -5.86 -9.00 -23.28
C TYR A 525 -5.60 -7.54 -22.85
N ILE A 526 -5.92 -7.22 -21.60
CA ILE A 526 -5.75 -5.86 -21.08
C ILE A 526 -4.28 -5.44 -21.17
N GLY A 527 -3.36 -6.30 -20.72
CA GLY A 527 -1.93 -6.04 -20.77
C GLY A 527 -1.40 -5.87 -22.19
N PHE A 528 -1.86 -6.68 -23.13
CA PHE A 528 -1.51 -6.54 -24.54
C PHE A 528 -2.09 -5.26 -25.15
N TYR A 529 -3.36 -4.96 -24.88
CA TYR A 529 -4.02 -3.73 -25.31
C TYR A 529 -3.28 -2.46 -24.86
N MET A 530 -2.86 -2.41 -23.60
CA MET A 530 -2.07 -1.30 -23.06
C MET A 530 -0.76 -1.09 -23.84
N GLN A 531 -0.05 -2.18 -24.13
CA GLN A 531 1.22 -2.15 -24.87
C GLN A 531 1.01 -1.81 -26.34
N LEU A 532 0.00 -2.38 -27.00
CA LEU A 532 -0.36 -2.08 -28.39
C LEU A 532 -0.71 -0.61 -28.57
N GLN A 533 -1.55 -0.04 -27.73
CA GLN A 533 -1.93 1.36 -27.79
C GLN A 533 -0.73 2.29 -27.55
N ALA A 534 0.17 1.93 -26.64
CA ALA A 534 1.41 2.66 -26.44
C ALA A 534 2.30 2.62 -27.69
N TYR A 535 2.44 1.45 -28.32
CA TYR A 535 3.16 1.28 -29.57
C TYR A 535 2.56 2.14 -30.70
N LEU A 536 1.26 2.08 -30.90
CA LEU A 536 0.56 2.87 -31.93
C LEU A 536 0.77 4.37 -31.72
N ARG A 537 0.66 4.86 -30.47
CA ARG A 537 0.94 6.27 -30.16
C ARG A 537 2.40 6.65 -30.43
N ASN A 538 3.34 5.80 -30.06
CA ASN A 538 4.77 6.05 -30.31
C ASN A 538 5.12 6.11 -31.80
N LYS A 539 4.45 5.31 -32.64
CA LYS A 539 4.58 5.34 -34.10
C LYS A 539 3.76 6.43 -34.77
N GLY A 540 3.00 7.23 -34.03
CA GLY A 540 2.11 8.25 -34.57
C GLY A 540 0.92 7.68 -35.36
N ILE A 541 0.61 6.39 -35.21
CA ILE A 541 -0.50 5.71 -35.89
C ILE A 541 -1.79 6.02 -35.12
N LYS A 542 -2.68 6.79 -35.74
CA LYS A 542 -3.95 7.21 -35.16
C LYS A 542 -5.06 6.23 -35.55
N ILE A 543 -5.43 5.37 -34.60
CA ILE A 543 -6.54 4.42 -34.74
C ILE A 543 -7.49 4.61 -33.55
N ASP A 544 -8.79 4.74 -33.83
CA ASP A 544 -9.82 4.75 -32.76
C ASP A 544 -10.14 3.31 -32.30
N LEU A 545 -9.17 2.71 -31.64
CA LEU A 545 -9.32 1.42 -31.01
C LEU A 545 -9.84 1.64 -29.58
N ASP A 546 -11.02 1.16 -29.30
CA ASP A 546 -11.76 1.39 -28.06
C ASP A 546 -11.96 0.05 -27.33
N ILE A 547 -11.49 -0.04 -26.09
CA ILE A 547 -11.61 -1.26 -25.30
C ILE A 547 -13.08 -1.67 -25.09
N SER A 548 -14.01 -0.71 -24.97
CA SER A 548 -15.43 -1.01 -24.71
C SER A 548 -16.18 -1.60 -25.90
N ARG A 549 -15.61 -1.52 -27.11
CA ARG A 549 -16.25 -1.98 -28.35
C ARG A 549 -15.81 -3.36 -28.81
N VAL A 550 -14.92 -4.01 -28.07
CA VAL A 550 -14.58 -5.42 -28.30
C VAL A 550 -15.64 -6.29 -27.63
N LEU A 551 -16.14 -7.28 -28.34
CA LEU A 551 -17.35 -8.02 -27.99
C LEU A 551 -17.34 -8.63 -26.57
N LYS A 552 -18.50 -8.63 -25.90
CA LYS A 552 -18.79 -9.33 -24.64
C LYS A 552 -18.85 -10.84 -24.85
N THR A 553 -17.72 -11.47 -25.08
CA THR A 553 -17.67 -12.93 -25.21
C THR A 553 -16.57 -13.44 -24.33
N GLY A 554 -16.90 -14.45 -23.54
CA GLY A 554 -16.12 -15.00 -22.43
C GLY A 554 -14.60 -14.95 -22.60
N LYS A 555 -13.87 -14.95 -21.51
CA LYS A 555 -12.41 -14.82 -21.35
C LYS A 555 -11.61 -15.91 -22.07
N ASN A 556 -11.76 -16.02 -23.40
CA ASN A 556 -11.01 -16.93 -24.27
C ASN A 556 -9.96 -16.12 -25.03
N GLU A 557 -8.70 -16.32 -24.70
CA GLU A 557 -7.56 -15.58 -25.26
C GLU A 557 -7.50 -15.67 -26.79
N GLU A 558 -7.75 -16.82 -27.37
CA GLU A 558 -7.75 -17.04 -28.82
C GLU A 558 -8.82 -16.20 -29.52
N PHE A 559 -10.02 -16.15 -28.95
CA PHE A 559 -11.10 -15.32 -29.46
C PHE A 559 -10.79 -13.83 -29.33
N GLU A 560 -10.26 -13.41 -28.20
CA GLU A 560 -9.86 -12.02 -27.93
C GLU A 560 -8.79 -11.57 -28.94
N ILE A 561 -7.79 -12.40 -29.24
CA ILE A 561 -6.75 -12.13 -30.25
C ILE A 561 -7.35 -11.96 -31.63
N PHE A 562 -8.19 -12.89 -32.06
CA PHE A 562 -8.81 -12.86 -33.38
C PHE A 562 -9.67 -11.61 -33.57
N GLU A 563 -10.55 -11.31 -32.63
CA GLU A 563 -11.43 -10.14 -32.73
C GLU A 563 -10.65 -8.81 -32.68
N LEU A 564 -9.59 -8.74 -31.88
CA LEU A 564 -8.71 -7.57 -31.87
C LEU A 564 -7.99 -7.42 -33.22
N GLY A 565 -7.48 -8.51 -33.79
CA GLY A 565 -6.85 -8.53 -35.11
C GLY A 565 -7.81 -8.08 -36.22
N ARG A 566 -9.05 -8.61 -36.21
CA ARG A 566 -10.11 -8.23 -37.15
C ARG A 566 -10.42 -6.75 -37.08
N LYS A 567 -10.55 -6.20 -35.87
CA LYS A 567 -10.81 -4.79 -35.66
C LYS A 567 -9.65 -3.89 -36.10
N LEU A 568 -8.41 -4.29 -35.83
CA LEU A 568 -7.22 -3.58 -36.30
C LEU A 568 -7.17 -3.54 -37.83
N TYR A 569 -7.38 -4.69 -38.49
CA TYR A 569 -7.41 -4.78 -39.93
C TYR A 569 -8.48 -3.84 -40.52
N TYR A 570 -9.71 -3.90 -39.99
CA TYR A 570 -10.80 -3.00 -40.46
C TYR A 570 -10.48 -1.51 -40.24
N LEU A 571 -9.95 -1.13 -39.09
CA LEU A 571 -9.63 0.26 -38.80
C LEU A 571 -8.53 0.82 -39.72
N LEU A 572 -7.58 -0.03 -40.13
CA LEU A 572 -6.47 0.33 -41.00
C LEU A 572 -6.88 0.33 -42.49
N SER A 573 -7.58 -0.70 -42.96
CA SER A 573 -7.90 -0.93 -44.37
C SER A 573 -9.28 -0.42 -44.79
N LYS A 574 -10.20 -0.21 -43.81
CA LYS A 574 -11.64 -0.01 -44.02
C LYS A 574 -12.34 -1.20 -44.70
N GLN A 575 -11.72 -2.37 -44.65
CA GLN A 575 -12.25 -3.62 -45.21
C GLN A 575 -12.26 -4.69 -44.14
N GLU A 576 -13.19 -5.65 -44.23
CA GLU A 576 -13.13 -6.85 -43.40
C GLU A 576 -12.01 -7.76 -43.91
N PRO A 577 -11.26 -8.43 -43.01
CA PRO A 577 -10.17 -9.32 -43.39
C PRO A 577 -10.64 -10.54 -44.22
N TYR A 578 -11.91 -10.93 -44.01
CA TYR A 578 -12.57 -12.06 -44.69
C TYR A 578 -13.96 -11.60 -45.13
N ALA A 579 -14.25 -11.63 -46.42
CA ALA A 579 -15.41 -10.97 -47.04
C ALA A 579 -16.80 -11.45 -46.56
N ALA A 580 -16.92 -12.56 -45.84
CA ALA A 580 -18.21 -13.08 -45.37
C ALA A 580 -18.08 -13.99 -44.13
N TYR A 581 -17.09 -13.86 -43.24
CA TYR A 581 -16.75 -14.97 -42.35
C TYR A 581 -16.46 -14.62 -40.90
N SER A 582 -17.06 -15.41 -40.01
CA SER A 582 -16.62 -15.59 -38.63
C SER A 582 -15.91 -16.95 -38.51
N ARG A 583 -14.69 -17.00 -37.94
CA ARG A 583 -13.92 -18.21 -37.67
C ARG A 583 -14.75 -19.34 -37.03
N PHE A 584 -15.85 -18.99 -36.40
CA PHE A 584 -16.68 -19.89 -35.61
C PHE A 584 -17.98 -20.37 -36.33
N THR A 585 -18.28 -19.91 -37.56
CA THR A 585 -19.58 -20.15 -38.19
C THR A 585 -19.60 -21.11 -39.38
N ASN A 586 -18.48 -21.49 -40.01
CA ASN A 586 -18.53 -22.49 -41.08
C ASN A 586 -17.15 -23.05 -41.46
N GLU A 587 -16.99 -24.36 -41.41
CA GLU A 587 -15.75 -25.09 -41.72
C GLU A 587 -15.39 -25.17 -43.22
N ASN A 588 -16.25 -24.74 -44.14
CA ASN A 588 -16.15 -25.12 -45.53
C ASN A 588 -15.76 -24.00 -46.55
N LYS A 589 -15.50 -22.75 -46.13
CA LYS A 589 -14.98 -21.69 -47.03
C LYS A 589 -13.80 -20.97 -46.42
N ARG A 590 -12.60 -21.49 -46.64
CA ARG A 590 -11.33 -20.85 -46.32
C ARG A 590 -10.98 -19.84 -47.38
N GLU A 591 -11.45 -18.59 -47.26
CA GLU A 591 -10.90 -17.48 -48.00
C GLU A 591 -9.51 -17.13 -47.43
N LYS A 592 -8.53 -16.95 -48.31
CA LYS A 592 -7.18 -16.52 -47.85
C LYS A 592 -7.24 -15.09 -47.33
N LEU A 593 -6.68 -14.90 -46.12
CA LEU A 593 -6.44 -13.57 -45.57
C LEU A 593 -5.59 -12.75 -46.55
N VAL A 594 -6.08 -11.59 -46.95
CA VAL A 594 -5.28 -10.63 -47.75
C VAL A 594 -4.34 -9.90 -46.81
N PRO A 595 -3.01 -10.01 -46.98
CA PRO A 595 -2.06 -9.29 -46.14
C PRO A 595 -2.32 -7.78 -46.14
N LEU A 596 -2.19 -7.14 -44.96
CA LEU A 596 -2.55 -5.74 -44.74
C LEU A 596 -1.74 -4.79 -45.62
N GLU A 597 -0.46 -5.08 -45.89
CA GLU A 597 0.43 -4.35 -46.76
C GLU A 597 -0.02 -4.32 -48.24
N LYS A 598 -0.89 -5.24 -48.65
CA LYS A 598 -1.49 -5.25 -49.99
C LYS A 598 -2.69 -4.32 -50.13
N VAL A 599 -3.31 -3.93 -49.04
CA VAL A 599 -4.52 -3.09 -49.01
C VAL A 599 -4.29 -1.73 -48.39
N VAL A 600 -3.19 -1.54 -47.67
CA VAL A 600 -2.83 -0.28 -47.00
C VAL A 600 -1.41 0.11 -47.36
N THR A 601 -1.27 1.21 -48.12
CA THR A 601 0.05 1.73 -48.52
C THR A 601 0.76 2.37 -47.33
N GLY A 602 2.04 1.96 -47.09
CA GLY A 602 2.88 2.53 -46.03
C GLY A 602 2.51 2.11 -44.62
N VAL A 603 1.83 0.97 -44.45
CA VAL A 603 1.57 0.39 -43.15
C VAL A 603 2.90 0.01 -42.46
N ASP A 604 2.97 0.20 -41.14
CA ASP A 604 4.12 -0.26 -40.36
C ASP A 604 4.28 -1.78 -40.47
N GLU A 605 5.47 -2.25 -40.84
CA GLU A 605 5.74 -3.67 -41.12
C GLU A 605 5.47 -4.57 -39.91
N ASN A 606 5.85 -4.13 -38.71
CA ASN A 606 5.59 -4.88 -37.49
C ASN A 606 4.08 -4.98 -37.20
N LEU A 607 3.34 -3.89 -37.44
CA LEU A 607 1.89 -3.88 -37.28
C LEU A 607 1.21 -4.79 -38.32
N ALA A 608 1.67 -4.78 -39.57
CA ALA A 608 1.15 -5.68 -40.60
C ALA A 608 1.38 -7.15 -40.22
N ALA A 609 2.61 -7.49 -39.83
CA ALA A 609 2.97 -8.84 -39.38
C ALA A 609 2.18 -9.26 -38.13
N LEU A 610 1.99 -8.36 -37.17
CA LEU A 610 1.16 -8.57 -35.99
C LEU A 610 -0.27 -8.94 -36.37
N VAL A 611 -0.92 -8.09 -37.18
CA VAL A 611 -2.32 -8.29 -37.60
C VAL A 611 -2.48 -9.58 -38.39
N PHE A 612 -1.52 -9.90 -39.26
CA PHE A 612 -1.51 -11.16 -40.00
C PHE A 612 -1.47 -12.36 -39.02
N LYS A 613 -0.55 -12.33 -38.05
CA LYS A 613 -0.42 -13.41 -37.07
C LYS A 613 -1.67 -13.57 -36.18
N MET A 614 -2.33 -12.46 -35.82
CA MET A 614 -3.57 -12.48 -35.03
C MET A 614 -4.74 -13.11 -35.80
N LEU A 615 -4.75 -12.98 -37.12
CA LEU A 615 -5.82 -13.45 -38.01
C LEU A 615 -5.52 -14.80 -38.68
N ASP A 616 -4.33 -15.36 -38.49
CA ASP A 616 -3.94 -16.64 -39.12
C ASP A 616 -4.73 -17.82 -38.53
N ILE A 617 -5.76 -18.22 -39.27
CA ILE A 617 -6.61 -19.37 -38.94
C ILE A 617 -5.99 -20.71 -39.34
N GLU A 618 -4.90 -20.70 -40.11
CA GLU A 618 -4.19 -21.93 -40.53
C GLU A 618 -3.07 -22.32 -39.55
N ALA A 619 -2.85 -21.50 -38.49
CA ALA A 619 -1.86 -21.78 -37.46
C ALA A 619 -2.11 -23.16 -36.84
N LYS A 620 -1.07 -23.99 -36.76
CA LYS A 620 -1.15 -25.36 -36.23
C LYS A 620 -1.53 -25.40 -34.73
N ARG A 621 -1.45 -24.29 -34.02
CA ARG A 621 -1.83 -24.11 -32.62
C ARG A 621 -2.40 -22.72 -32.39
N ALA A 622 -3.20 -22.57 -31.33
CA ALA A 622 -3.68 -21.25 -30.87
C ALA A 622 -2.52 -20.31 -30.55
N VAL A 623 -2.58 -19.08 -31.03
CA VAL A 623 -1.64 -18.02 -30.70
C VAL A 623 -2.01 -17.44 -29.34
N VAL A 624 -1.02 -17.10 -28.52
CA VAL A 624 -1.21 -16.43 -27.24
C VAL A 624 -0.62 -15.02 -27.26
N PHE A 625 -1.14 -14.11 -26.42
CA PHE A 625 -0.70 -12.70 -26.41
C PHE A 625 0.79 -12.54 -26.19
N SER A 626 1.43 -13.38 -25.38
CA SER A 626 2.88 -13.32 -25.17
C SER A 626 3.71 -13.54 -26.44
N GLU A 627 3.19 -14.25 -27.43
CA GLU A 627 3.85 -14.48 -28.73
C GLU A 627 3.71 -13.27 -29.70
N LEU A 628 2.81 -12.35 -29.37
CA LEU A 628 2.55 -11.15 -30.17
C LEU A 628 3.35 -9.93 -29.67
N LEU A 629 3.84 -9.95 -28.43
CA LEU A 629 4.61 -8.85 -27.82
C LEU A 629 5.87 -8.45 -28.62
N PRO A 630 6.63 -9.35 -29.25
CA PRO A 630 7.80 -8.97 -30.05
C PRO A 630 7.50 -7.99 -31.19
N PHE A 631 6.28 -7.97 -31.71
CA PHE A 631 5.88 -7.08 -32.81
C PHE A 631 5.60 -5.63 -32.37
N ILE A 632 5.37 -5.40 -31.08
CA ILE A 632 4.97 -4.09 -30.50
C ILE A 632 5.95 -3.57 -29.47
N GLN A 633 7.23 -3.83 -29.62
CA GLN A 633 8.25 -3.31 -28.72
C GLN A 633 8.44 -1.79 -28.92
N LEU A 634 8.47 -1.05 -27.79
CA LEU A 634 8.72 0.40 -27.73
C LEU A 634 10.21 0.73 -27.82
#